data_8ec12345432e84dd282aa7ecf1f5ce89
#
_entry.id   8ec12345432e84dd282aa7ecf1f5ce89
#
_cell.length_a   1.000
_cell.length_b   1.000
_cell.length_c   1.000
_cell.angle_alpha   90.00
_cell.angle_beta   90.00
_cell.angle_gamma   90.00
#
_symmetry.space_group_name_H-M   'P 1'
#
loop_
_entity.id
_entity.type
_entity.pdbx_description
1 polymer ?
#
loop_
_entity_poly.entity_id
_entity_poly.type
_entity_poly.pdbx_seq_one_letter_code
_entity_poly.pdbx_strand_id
1 'polypeptide(L)'
;MKREIERYMELMKERPEEFVNSGMIEIEKDPEKIALAAEKLGRPVGIVYESQYHLMVVDVCISNNGYYTYERILPKVRKNAVVILLQAGDRFVLLKQYRHALRDWQYSFPRGFADEHLSVEENAIKELTEETGCQIQSIRYLGTTVADSGLAGTKVSVFHAVGSDPSVKYGNEGISGITFLSLDEIKKWIKSGKITDGFTLSAMMMYVSQMD
;
A
#
# COMPACT_ATOMS: atom_id res chain seq x y z
N MET A 1 -32.32 0.89 -8.56
CA MET A 1 -31.01 1.46 -8.20
C MET A 1 -29.94 0.66 -8.93
N LYS A 2 -28.85 1.27 -9.40
CA LYS A 2 -27.78 0.51 -10.08
C LYS A 2 -27.04 -0.36 -9.06
N ARG A 3 -26.64 -1.56 -9.44
CA ARG A 3 -25.94 -2.54 -8.58
C ARG A 3 -24.70 -1.95 -7.89
N GLU A 4 -23.98 -1.07 -8.56
CA GLU A 4 -22.80 -0.37 -8.03
C GLU A 4 -23.13 0.51 -6.84
N ILE A 5 -24.29 1.19 -6.85
CA ILE A 5 -24.76 2.02 -5.73
C ILE A 5 -25.27 1.16 -4.57
N GLU A 6 -25.96 0.06 -4.84
CA GLU A 6 -26.43 -0.87 -3.80
C GLU A 6 -25.24 -1.44 -3.01
N ARG A 7 -24.25 -1.97 -3.74
CA ARG A 7 -23.03 -2.50 -3.10
C ARG A 7 -22.22 -1.41 -2.37
N TYR A 8 -22.23 -0.18 -2.88
CA TYR A 8 -21.60 0.96 -2.23
C TYR A 8 -22.28 1.33 -0.90
N MET A 9 -23.62 1.29 -0.84
CA MET A 9 -24.37 1.51 0.40
C MET A 9 -24.12 0.40 1.44
N GLU A 10 -23.91 -0.83 0.98
CA GLU A 10 -23.46 -1.93 1.86
C GLU A 10 -22.06 -1.66 2.42
N LEU A 11 -21.12 -1.25 1.55
CA LEU A 11 -19.75 -0.91 1.96
C LEU A 11 -19.72 0.20 3.02
N MET A 12 -20.56 1.23 2.89
CA MET A 12 -20.69 2.28 3.91
C MET A 12 -21.12 1.75 5.27
N LYS A 13 -21.95 0.70 5.31
CA LYS A 13 -22.38 0.04 6.56
C LYS A 13 -21.28 -0.87 7.11
N GLU A 14 -20.56 -1.57 6.24
CA GLU A 14 -19.46 -2.47 6.61
C GLU A 14 -18.23 -1.72 7.13
N ARG A 15 -17.98 -0.49 6.62
CA ARG A 15 -16.78 0.30 6.86
C ARG A 15 -17.10 1.77 7.15
N PRO A 16 -17.92 2.07 8.18
CA PRO A 16 -18.41 3.42 8.42
C PRO A 16 -17.29 4.44 8.65
N GLU A 17 -16.15 4.01 9.18
CA GLU A 17 -14.97 4.86 9.42
C GLU A 17 -14.34 5.41 8.13
N GLU A 18 -14.49 4.71 7.00
CA GLU A 18 -13.98 5.16 5.71
C GLU A 18 -14.89 6.20 5.04
N PHE A 19 -16.08 6.45 5.61
CA PHE A 19 -17.10 7.36 5.09
C PHE A 19 -17.52 8.42 6.11
N VAL A 20 -16.65 8.77 7.05
CA VAL A 20 -16.92 9.82 8.04
C VAL A 20 -16.86 11.20 7.37
N ASN A 21 -17.94 11.98 7.49
CA ASN A 21 -17.95 13.38 7.09
C ASN A 21 -17.26 14.21 8.17
N SER A 22 -16.21 14.95 7.78
CA SER A 22 -15.36 15.73 8.70
C SER A 22 -15.55 17.25 8.57
N GLY A 23 -16.47 17.68 7.72
CA GLY A 23 -16.71 19.09 7.42
C GLY A 23 -15.76 19.70 6.37
N MET A 24 -14.76 18.92 5.89
CA MET A 24 -13.85 19.36 4.82
C MET A 24 -14.27 18.82 3.45
N ILE A 25 -14.39 17.50 3.34
CA ILE A 25 -14.98 16.82 2.17
C ILE A 25 -16.12 15.97 2.71
N GLU A 26 -17.32 16.28 2.29
CA GLU A 26 -18.51 15.55 2.69
C GLU A 26 -18.99 14.64 1.58
N ILE A 27 -19.26 13.37 1.95
CA ILE A 27 -19.77 12.34 1.06
C ILE A 27 -21.29 12.32 1.18
N GLU A 28 -22.00 12.34 0.04
CA GLU A 28 -23.43 12.10 0.02
C GLU A 28 -23.74 10.65 0.40
N LYS A 29 -24.68 10.46 1.32
CA LYS A 29 -25.05 9.13 1.85
C LYS A 29 -26.48 8.71 1.50
N ASP A 30 -27.25 9.60 0.91
CA ASP A 30 -28.60 9.31 0.44
C ASP A 30 -28.53 8.64 -0.94
N PRO A 31 -28.99 7.37 -1.09
CA PRO A 31 -28.87 6.63 -2.34
C PRO A 31 -29.64 7.26 -3.51
N GLU A 32 -30.76 7.96 -3.24
CA GLU A 32 -31.53 8.63 -4.29
C GLU A 32 -30.77 9.86 -4.80
N LYS A 33 -30.18 10.62 -3.91
CA LYS A 33 -29.33 11.78 -4.27
C LYS A 33 -28.05 11.35 -4.99
N ILE A 34 -27.42 10.24 -4.55
CA ILE A 34 -26.26 9.65 -5.24
C ILE A 34 -26.63 9.27 -6.68
N ALA A 35 -27.80 8.60 -6.86
CA ALA A 35 -28.25 8.20 -8.19
C ALA A 35 -28.54 9.41 -9.10
N LEU A 36 -29.20 10.44 -8.55
CA LEU A 36 -29.49 11.68 -9.27
C LEU A 36 -28.20 12.44 -9.64
N ALA A 37 -27.23 12.50 -8.72
CA ALA A 37 -25.93 13.12 -8.97
C ALA A 37 -25.16 12.37 -10.07
N ALA A 38 -25.17 11.04 -10.05
CA ALA A 38 -24.54 10.22 -11.08
C ALA A 38 -25.09 10.50 -12.47
N GLU A 39 -26.42 10.60 -12.57
CA GLU A 39 -27.08 10.92 -13.83
C GLU A 39 -26.72 12.34 -14.31
N LYS A 40 -26.81 13.33 -13.43
CA LYS A 40 -26.50 14.72 -13.75
C LYS A 40 -25.04 14.93 -14.14
N LEU A 41 -24.09 14.24 -13.48
CA LEU A 41 -22.67 14.32 -13.76
C LEU A 41 -22.23 13.46 -14.95
N GLY A 42 -23.10 12.53 -15.40
CA GLY A 42 -22.78 11.58 -16.48
C GLY A 42 -21.60 10.65 -16.15
N ARG A 43 -21.40 10.32 -14.88
CA ARG A 43 -20.26 9.52 -14.41
C ARG A 43 -20.73 8.31 -13.58
N PRO A 44 -20.04 7.15 -13.66
CA PRO A 44 -20.29 6.06 -12.74
C PRO A 44 -19.94 6.48 -11.32
N VAL A 45 -20.72 6.03 -10.34
CA VAL A 45 -20.50 6.27 -8.89
C VAL A 45 -20.73 4.98 -8.12
N GLY A 46 -20.22 4.93 -6.89
CA GLY A 46 -20.24 3.76 -6.05
C GLY A 46 -19.04 2.86 -6.26
N ILE A 47 -19.19 1.55 -6.14
CA ILE A 47 -18.10 0.59 -6.43
C ILE A 47 -18.09 0.33 -7.94
N VAL A 48 -17.18 0.98 -8.65
CA VAL A 48 -17.07 0.91 -10.10
C VAL A 48 -16.19 -0.24 -10.59
N TYR A 49 -15.31 -0.75 -9.71
CA TYR A 49 -14.50 -1.93 -9.95
C TYR A 49 -14.19 -2.65 -8.65
N GLU A 50 -14.21 -3.97 -8.69
CA GLU A 50 -13.87 -4.83 -7.56
C GLU A 50 -13.00 -6.00 -8.04
N SER A 51 -11.88 -6.21 -7.37
CA SER A 51 -10.98 -7.35 -7.56
C SER A 51 -10.81 -8.12 -6.25
N GLN A 52 -9.98 -9.15 -6.24
CA GLN A 52 -9.59 -9.84 -5.00
C GLN A 52 -8.73 -8.97 -4.06
N TYR A 53 -8.11 -7.89 -4.56
CA TYR A 53 -7.19 -7.04 -3.78
C TYR A 53 -7.76 -5.67 -3.45
N HIS A 54 -8.54 -5.07 -4.37
CA HIS A 54 -8.94 -3.67 -4.29
C HIS A 54 -10.38 -3.45 -4.71
N LEU A 55 -10.95 -2.39 -4.15
CA LEU A 55 -12.18 -1.74 -4.59
C LEU A 55 -11.80 -0.39 -5.20
N MET A 56 -12.30 -0.08 -6.39
CA MET A 56 -12.30 1.29 -6.89
C MET A 56 -13.67 1.91 -6.60
N VAL A 57 -13.64 2.94 -5.78
CA VAL A 57 -14.83 3.64 -5.30
C VAL A 57 -14.86 5.05 -5.90
N VAL A 58 -16.02 5.45 -6.37
CA VAL A 58 -16.27 6.82 -6.83
C VAL A 58 -17.33 7.42 -5.93
N ASP A 59 -16.88 8.26 -4.99
CA ASP A 59 -17.78 8.98 -4.08
C ASP A 59 -18.48 10.14 -4.78
N VAL A 60 -19.71 10.40 -4.39
CA VAL A 60 -20.37 11.69 -4.66
C VAL A 60 -20.09 12.60 -3.49
N CYS A 61 -19.33 13.65 -3.74
CA CYS A 61 -18.95 14.62 -2.73
C CYS A 61 -19.79 15.90 -2.85
N ILE A 62 -20.09 16.50 -1.70
CA ILE A 62 -20.90 17.72 -1.58
C ILE A 62 -19.98 18.94 -1.60
N SER A 63 -20.33 19.95 -2.38
CA SER A 63 -19.67 21.24 -2.40
C SER A 63 -20.70 22.38 -2.40
N ASN A 64 -20.23 23.62 -2.18
CA ASN A 64 -21.08 24.81 -2.24
C ASN A 64 -21.76 25.02 -3.60
N ASN A 65 -21.19 24.43 -4.67
CA ASN A 65 -21.69 24.56 -6.05
C ASN A 65 -22.44 23.33 -6.53
N GLY A 66 -22.76 22.38 -5.64
CA GLY A 66 -23.43 21.13 -5.96
C GLY A 66 -22.55 19.90 -5.72
N TYR A 67 -22.69 18.89 -6.57
CA TYR A 67 -21.96 17.64 -6.42
C TYR A 67 -20.75 17.57 -7.35
N TYR A 68 -19.70 16.85 -6.91
CA TYR A 68 -18.57 16.40 -7.72
C TYR A 68 -18.22 14.96 -7.36
N THR A 69 -17.41 14.29 -8.17
CA THR A 69 -16.95 12.92 -7.89
C THR A 69 -15.52 12.89 -7.40
N TYR A 70 -15.23 11.99 -6.45
CA TYR A 70 -13.88 11.70 -5.96
C TYR A 70 -13.59 10.21 -6.06
N GLU A 71 -12.49 9.85 -6.71
CA GLU A 71 -12.07 8.47 -6.91
C GLU A 71 -11.14 8.02 -5.79
N ARG A 72 -11.41 6.83 -5.22
CA ARG A 72 -10.54 6.20 -4.21
C ARG A 72 -10.31 4.74 -4.54
N ILE A 73 -9.10 4.26 -4.28
CA ILE A 73 -8.76 2.83 -4.29
C ILE A 73 -8.67 2.38 -2.84
N LEU A 74 -9.56 1.48 -2.44
CA LEU A 74 -9.60 0.91 -1.09
C LEU A 74 -9.10 -0.54 -1.11
N PRO A 75 -8.33 -0.98 -0.10
CA PRO A 75 -7.91 -2.38 -0.01
C PRO A 75 -9.10 -3.27 0.37
N LYS A 76 -9.10 -4.52 -0.10
CA LYS A 76 -10.10 -5.53 0.33
C LYS A 76 -9.86 -5.93 1.77
N VAL A 77 -8.62 -6.16 2.16
CA VAL A 77 -8.23 -6.46 3.53
C VAL A 77 -7.99 -5.15 4.29
N ARG A 78 -8.63 -5.00 5.46
CA ARG A 78 -8.60 -3.77 6.26
C ARG A 78 -7.35 -3.59 7.11
N LYS A 79 -6.45 -4.56 7.11
CA LYS A 79 -5.14 -4.47 7.78
C LYS A 79 -4.13 -3.78 6.86
N ASN A 80 -3.06 -3.26 7.46
CA ASN A 80 -1.98 -2.64 6.70
C ASN A 80 -1.19 -3.69 5.92
N ALA A 81 -0.85 -3.36 4.69
CA ALA A 81 0.24 -4.02 3.97
C ALA A 81 1.58 -3.77 4.70
N VAL A 82 2.62 -4.48 4.31
CA VAL A 82 3.93 -4.40 4.99
C VAL A 82 5.06 -4.11 4.01
N VAL A 83 6.07 -3.38 4.47
CA VAL A 83 7.38 -3.28 3.86
C VAL A 83 8.45 -3.48 4.92
N ILE A 84 9.47 -4.28 4.62
CA ILE A 84 10.44 -4.73 5.60
C ILE A 84 11.85 -4.35 5.14
N LEU A 85 12.45 -3.39 5.84
CA LEU A 85 13.84 -3.03 5.70
C LEU A 85 14.68 -4.15 6.32
N LEU A 86 15.16 -5.09 5.49
CA LEU A 86 15.99 -6.21 5.93
C LEU A 86 17.45 -5.80 5.99
N GLN A 87 18.09 -6.08 7.12
CA GLN A 87 19.52 -5.92 7.36
C GLN A 87 20.16 -7.28 7.63
N ALA A 88 21.20 -7.61 6.89
CA ALA A 88 22.07 -8.78 7.10
C ALA A 88 23.49 -8.29 7.36
N GLY A 89 23.97 -8.46 8.60
CA GLY A 89 25.22 -7.86 9.05
C GLY A 89 25.16 -6.31 9.00
N ASP A 90 26.09 -5.71 8.29
CA ASP A 90 26.17 -4.24 8.09
C ASP A 90 25.51 -3.75 6.79
N ARG A 91 24.85 -4.65 6.05
CA ARG A 91 24.24 -4.36 4.74
C ARG A 91 22.73 -4.51 4.73
N PHE A 92 22.09 -3.69 3.94
CA PHE A 92 20.67 -3.79 3.64
C PHE A 92 20.45 -4.68 2.42
N VAL A 93 19.36 -5.44 2.47
CA VAL A 93 19.00 -6.42 1.45
C VAL A 93 17.85 -5.87 0.63
N LEU A 94 18.09 -5.64 -0.67
CA LEU A 94 17.09 -5.21 -1.62
C LEU A 94 16.84 -6.30 -2.65
N LEU A 95 15.59 -6.47 -3.04
CA LEU A 95 15.15 -7.32 -4.14
C LEU A 95 15.23 -6.56 -5.45
N LYS A 96 15.72 -7.19 -6.51
CA LYS A 96 15.54 -6.73 -7.89
C LYS A 96 14.30 -7.42 -8.45
N GLN A 97 13.22 -6.67 -8.59
CA GLN A 97 11.91 -7.20 -8.99
C GLN A 97 11.34 -6.46 -10.20
N TYR A 98 10.78 -7.20 -11.15
CA TYR A 98 10.04 -6.62 -12.27
C TYR A 98 8.66 -6.16 -11.79
N ARG A 99 8.39 -4.87 -11.88
CA ARG A 99 7.10 -4.28 -11.50
C ARG A 99 6.21 -4.13 -12.74
N HIS A 100 5.22 -5.00 -12.85
CA HIS A 100 4.34 -5.05 -14.01
C HIS A 100 3.66 -3.71 -14.31
N ALA A 101 3.22 -2.97 -13.27
CA ALA A 101 2.57 -1.67 -13.43
C ALA A 101 3.49 -0.61 -14.07
N LEU A 102 4.79 -0.67 -13.80
CA LEU A 102 5.80 0.23 -14.37
C LEU A 102 6.41 -0.31 -15.67
N ARG A 103 6.24 -1.61 -15.95
CA ARG A 103 6.89 -2.34 -17.05
C ARG A 103 8.43 -2.22 -16.98
N ASP A 104 8.96 -2.17 -15.74
CA ASP A 104 10.39 -1.93 -15.50
C ASP A 104 10.87 -2.66 -14.24
N TRP A 105 12.19 -2.79 -14.13
CA TRP A 105 12.89 -3.36 -12.98
C TRP A 105 13.04 -2.33 -11.88
N GLN A 106 12.69 -2.72 -10.65
CA GLN A 106 12.86 -1.90 -9.46
C GLN A 106 13.73 -2.60 -8.42
N TYR A 107 14.46 -1.81 -7.65
CA TYR A 107 15.13 -2.25 -6.43
C TYR A 107 14.30 -1.79 -5.23
N SER A 108 13.80 -2.75 -4.47
CA SER A 108 12.92 -2.46 -3.34
C SER A 108 13.19 -3.39 -2.17
N PHE A 109 12.81 -2.96 -0.97
CA PHE A 109 12.73 -3.85 0.17
C PHE A 109 11.61 -4.88 -0.01
N PRO A 110 11.72 -6.07 0.64
CA PRO A 110 10.66 -7.04 0.74
C PRO A 110 9.35 -6.41 1.18
N ARG A 111 8.23 -6.81 0.58
CA ARG A 111 6.91 -6.27 0.90
C ARG A 111 5.78 -7.19 0.49
N GLY A 112 4.66 -7.14 1.22
CA GLY A 112 3.47 -7.93 0.89
C GLY A 112 2.17 -7.22 1.20
N PHE A 113 1.11 -7.77 0.61
CA PHE A 113 -0.26 -7.37 0.91
C PHE A 113 -0.64 -7.80 2.33
N ALA A 114 -1.66 -7.14 2.89
CA ALA A 114 -2.20 -7.54 4.17
C ALA A 114 -2.85 -8.93 4.09
N ASP A 115 -2.63 -9.76 5.11
CA ASP A 115 -3.34 -11.02 5.34
C ASP A 115 -4.36 -10.81 6.47
N GLU A 116 -5.62 -11.18 6.23
CA GLU A 116 -6.69 -10.96 7.22
C GLU A 116 -6.57 -11.88 8.45
N HIS A 117 -5.87 -13.00 8.33
CA HIS A 117 -5.72 -14.00 9.38
C HIS A 117 -4.49 -13.77 10.27
N LEU A 118 -3.53 -12.96 9.83
CA LEU A 118 -2.28 -12.67 10.54
C LEU A 118 -2.31 -11.29 11.20
N SER A 119 -1.56 -11.13 12.27
CA SER A 119 -1.16 -9.78 12.73
C SER A 119 -0.25 -9.13 11.69
N VAL A 120 -0.09 -7.82 11.74
CA VAL A 120 0.76 -7.10 10.77
C VAL A 120 2.22 -7.52 10.89
N GLU A 121 2.68 -7.83 12.12
CA GLU A 121 4.05 -8.32 12.36
C GLU A 121 4.25 -9.76 11.86
N GLU A 122 3.30 -10.67 12.14
CA GLU A 122 3.32 -12.03 11.59
C GLU A 122 3.33 -12.03 10.06
N ASN A 123 2.53 -11.15 9.45
CA ASN A 123 2.54 -10.97 8.01
C ASN A 123 3.90 -10.47 7.49
N ALA A 124 4.53 -9.52 8.18
CA ALA A 124 5.87 -9.05 7.81
C ALA A 124 6.92 -10.17 7.88
N ILE A 125 6.85 -11.02 8.91
CA ILE A 125 7.74 -12.19 9.07
C ILE A 125 7.51 -13.21 7.94
N LYS A 126 6.25 -13.49 7.61
CA LYS A 126 5.86 -14.40 6.53
C LYS A 126 6.41 -13.92 5.18
N GLU A 127 6.09 -12.69 4.79
CA GLU A 127 6.53 -12.10 3.52
C GLU A 127 8.06 -12.08 3.40
N LEU A 128 8.74 -11.67 4.46
CA LEU A 128 10.20 -11.65 4.49
C LEU A 128 10.79 -13.05 4.30
N THR A 129 10.20 -14.05 4.94
CA THR A 129 10.65 -15.45 4.83
C THR A 129 10.38 -16.00 3.41
N GLU A 130 9.21 -15.72 2.84
CA GLU A 130 8.83 -16.18 1.49
C GLU A 130 9.70 -15.54 0.40
N GLU A 131 9.94 -14.24 0.47
CA GLU A 131 10.71 -13.51 -0.54
C GLU A 131 12.23 -13.67 -0.41
N THR A 132 12.75 -13.94 0.80
CA THR A 132 14.21 -13.97 1.04
C THR A 132 14.74 -15.27 1.61
N GLY A 133 13.92 -16.09 2.26
CA GLY A 133 14.34 -17.28 2.98
C GLY A 133 15.29 -17.00 4.16
N CYS A 134 15.39 -15.75 4.62
CA CYS A 134 16.25 -15.41 5.74
C CYS A 134 15.69 -15.91 7.08
N GLN A 135 16.57 -16.22 8.01
CA GLN A 135 16.21 -16.48 9.40
C GLN A 135 16.20 -15.16 10.16
N ILE A 136 15.04 -14.75 10.65
CA ILE A 136 14.85 -13.47 11.34
C ILE A 136 15.36 -13.59 12.78
N GLN A 137 16.24 -12.69 13.19
CA GLN A 137 16.79 -12.58 14.55
C GLN A 137 16.00 -11.55 15.38
N SER A 138 15.61 -10.45 14.75
CA SER A 138 14.78 -9.43 15.37
C SER A 138 13.96 -8.69 14.32
N ILE A 139 12.79 -8.17 14.73
CA ILE A 139 11.96 -7.31 13.93
C ILE A 139 11.43 -6.16 14.79
N ARG A 140 11.39 -4.95 14.24
CA ARG A 140 10.96 -3.73 14.94
C ARG A 140 10.08 -2.88 14.01
N TYR A 141 8.94 -2.47 14.52
CA TYR A 141 8.07 -1.51 13.83
C TYR A 141 8.71 -0.12 13.81
N LEU A 142 8.76 0.52 12.64
CA LEU A 142 9.29 1.87 12.44
C LEU A 142 8.20 2.93 12.31
N GLY A 143 7.05 2.57 11.78
CA GLY A 143 5.97 3.51 11.52
C GLY A 143 5.03 3.06 10.40
N THR A 144 4.15 3.97 9.99
CA THR A 144 3.22 3.73 8.87
C THR A 144 3.43 4.77 7.78
N THR A 145 3.42 4.34 6.54
CA THR A 145 3.46 5.21 5.35
C THR A 145 2.21 5.06 4.50
N VAL A 146 1.91 6.09 3.72
CA VAL A 146 0.87 6.11 2.69
C VAL A 146 1.54 6.53 1.39
N ALA A 147 1.44 5.70 0.35
CA ALA A 147 2.13 5.95 -0.92
C ALA A 147 1.52 7.13 -1.69
N ASP A 148 0.20 7.17 -1.76
CA ASP A 148 -0.56 8.20 -2.45
C ASP A 148 -1.84 8.49 -1.68
N SER A 149 -1.78 9.50 -0.81
CA SER A 149 -2.93 9.91 0.02
C SER A 149 -4.05 10.59 -0.76
N GLY A 150 -3.82 10.96 -2.01
CA GLY A 150 -4.82 11.56 -2.89
C GLY A 150 -5.71 10.53 -3.59
N LEU A 151 -5.26 9.27 -3.70
CA LEU A 151 -5.96 8.24 -4.44
C LEU A 151 -6.17 6.95 -3.64
N ALA A 152 -5.18 6.52 -2.87
CA ALA A 152 -5.19 5.21 -2.22
C ALA A 152 -5.43 5.31 -0.70
N GLY A 153 -6.44 4.60 -0.22
CA GLY A 153 -6.72 4.42 1.21
C GLY A 153 -5.82 3.40 1.91
N THR A 154 -4.84 2.83 1.18
CA THR A 154 -3.96 1.80 1.72
C THR A 154 -2.89 2.40 2.61
N LYS A 155 -2.80 1.91 3.85
CA LYS A 155 -1.69 2.16 4.76
C LYS A 155 -0.71 1.00 4.71
N VAL A 156 0.58 1.30 4.86
CA VAL A 156 1.66 0.30 4.84
C VAL A 156 2.49 0.44 6.10
N SER A 157 2.57 -0.63 6.87
CA SER A 157 3.42 -0.70 8.05
C SER A 157 4.85 -0.98 7.65
N VAL A 158 5.77 -0.20 8.19
CA VAL A 158 7.20 -0.28 7.93
C VAL A 158 7.88 -0.96 9.10
N PHE A 159 8.67 -1.99 8.79
CA PHE A 159 9.46 -2.72 9.76
C PHE A 159 10.95 -2.66 9.42
N HIS A 160 11.79 -2.72 10.44
CA HIS A 160 13.20 -3.05 10.33
C HIS A 160 13.40 -4.45 10.88
N ALA A 161 13.99 -5.33 10.09
CA ALA A 161 14.35 -6.67 10.49
C ALA A 161 15.85 -6.89 10.38
N VAL A 162 16.42 -7.60 11.35
CA VAL A 162 17.78 -8.13 11.29
C VAL A 162 17.69 -9.63 11.12
N GLY A 163 18.44 -10.18 10.17
CA GLY A 163 18.39 -11.61 9.88
C GLY A 163 19.66 -12.15 9.25
N SER A 164 19.60 -13.44 8.90
CA SER A 164 20.68 -14.11 8.16
C SER A 164 20.74 -13.64 6.70
N ASP A 165 21.80 -14.03 6.01
CA ASP A 165 21.84 -13.87 4.56
C ASP A 165 20.64 -14.60 3.89
N PRO A 166 20.03 -14.00 2.86
CA PRO A 166 19.00 -14.62 2.07
C PRO A 166 19.42 -15.96 1.44
N SER A 167 18.46 -16.90 1.38
CA SER A 167 18.71 -18.25 0.87
C SER A 167 17.73 -18.71 -0.22
N VAL A 168 16.89 -17.81 -0.74
CA VAL A 168 15.83 -18.14 -1.71
C VAL A 168 16.39 -18.46 -3.10
N LYS A 169 15.77 -19.46 -3.74
CA LYS A 169 15.89 -19.71 -5.17
C LYS A 169 14.96 -18.73 -5.92
N TYR A 170 15.56 -17.86 -6.72
CA TYR A 170 14.85 -16.86 -7.52
C TYR A 170 13.87 -17.49 -8.54
N GLY A 171 12.87 -16.70 -8.95
CA GLY A 171 11.93 -17.06 -10.02
C GLY A 171 10.46 -16.91 -9.67
N ASN A 172 10.12 -16.67 -8.40
CA ASN A 172 8.75 -16.38 -8.00
C ASN A 172 8.50 -14.87 -7.98
N GLU A 173 7.29 -14.45 -8.31
CA GLU A 173 6.80 -13.06 -8.20
C GLU A 173 7.64 -12.00 -8.96
N GLY A 174 8.36 -12.41 -10.00
CA GLY A 174 9.18 -11.50 -10.81
C GLY A 174 10.47 -11.05 -10.13
N ILE A 175 10.89 -11.70 -9.03
CA ILE A 175 12.18 -11.45 -8.37
C ILE A 175 13.28 -12.13 -9.19
N SER A 176 14.26 -11.34 -9.66
CA SER A 176 15.41 -11.82 -10.44
C SER A 176 16.72 -11.85 -9.67
N GLY A 177 16.76 -11.26 -8.49
CA GLY A 177 17.99 -11.21 -7.71
C GLY A 177 17.86 -10.43 -6.41
N ILE A 178 18.88 -10.57 -5.58
CA ILE A 178 19.07 -9.86 -4.32
C ILE A 178 20.35 -9.03 -4.42
N THR A 179 20.32 -7.85 -3.83
CA THR A 179 21.46 -6.93 -3.79
C THR A 179 21.71 -6.50 -2.35
N PHE A 180 22.96 -6.57 -1.93
CA PHE A 180 23.41 -6.13 -0.63
C PHE A 180 24.06 -4.76 -0.76
N LEU A 181 23.55 -3.77 -0.05
CA LEU A 181 24.04 -2.39 -0.10
C LEU A 181 24.30 -1.87 1.31
N SER A 182 25.41 -1.18 1.49
CA SER A 182 25.63 -0.31 2.64
C SER A 182 24.69 0.89 2.60
N LEU A 183 24.52 1.58 3.73
CA LEU A 183 23.70 2.80 3.78
C LEU A 183 24.18 3.86 2.78
N ASP A 184 25.48 4.01 2.61
CA ASP A 184 26.04 5.00 1.66
C ASP A 184 25.82 4.60 0.20
N GLU A 185 25.84 3.31 -0.12
CA GLU A 185 25.48 2.82 -1.44
C GLU A 185 24.00 3.04 -1.75
N ILE A 186 23.10 2.81 -0.78
CA ILE A 186 21.69 3.13 -0.93
C ILE A 186 21.49 4.61 -1.21
N LYS A 187 22.12 5.50 -0.44
CA LYS A 187 22.06 6.95 -0.67
C LYS A 187 22.53 7.33 -2.08
N LYS A 188 23.62 6.71 -2.59
CA LYS A 188 24.10 6.92 -3.95
C LYS A 188 23.09 6.41 -4.98
N TRP A 189 22.46 5.27 -4.76
CA TRP A 189 21.48 4.72 -5.68
C TRP A 189 20.17 5.52 -5.69
N ILE A 190 19.76 6.06 -4.55
CA ILE A 190 18.64 7.03 -4.49
C ILE A 190 18.99 8.28 -5.27
N LYS A 191 20.16 8.88 -5.02
CA LYS A 191 20.63 10.11 -5.70
C LYS A 191 20.72 9.94 -7.21
N SER A 192 21.09 8.75 -7.69
CA SER A 192 21.21 8.45 -9.13
C SER A 192 19.89 8.06 -9.80
N GLY A 193 18.79 7.94 -9.04
CA GLY A 193 17.50 7.47 -9.54
C GLY A 193 17.43 5.96 -9.80
N LYS A 194 18.38 5.18 -9.28
CA LYS A 194 18.37 3.72 -9.41
C LYS A 194 17.41 3.05 -8.41
N ILE A 195 17.17 3.67 -7.25
CA ILE A 195 16.11 3.34 -6.31
C ILE A 195 15.06 4.44 -6.38
N THR A 196 13.86 4.11 -6.87
CA THR A 196 12.73 5.03 -7.03
C THR A 196 11.45 4.52 -6.36
N ASP A 197 11.47 3.30 -5.82
CA ASP A 197 10.31 2.72 -5.12
C ASP A 197 9.96 3.52 -3.87
N GLY A 198 8.73 4.07 -3.84
CA GLY A 198 8.30 5.00 -2.80
C GLY A 198 8.25 4.37 -1.40
N PHE A 199 7.93 3.07 -1.29
CA PHE A 199 7.94 2.39 0.00
C PHE A 199 9.37 2.19 0.51
N THR A 200 10.31 1.87 -0.37
CA THR A 200 11.73 1.76 -0.05
C THR A 200 12.30 3.09 0.43
N LEU A 201 11.95 4.19 -0.27
CA LEU A 201 12.37 5.54 0.13
C LEU A 201 11.80 5.94 1.50
N SER A 202 10.50 5.66 1.73
CA SER A 202 9.85 5.92 3.02
C SER A 202 10.47 5.10 4.16
N ALA A 203 10.72 3.80 3.93
CA ALA A 203 11.35 2.92 4.92
C ALA A 203 12.75 3.39 5.29
N MET A 204 13.56 3.75 4.30
CA MET A 204 14.90 4.31 4.55
C MET A 204 14.85 5.62 5.32
N MET A 205 13.92 6.53 5.00
CA MET A 205 13.78 7.79 5.72
C MET A 205 13.38 7.56 7.18
N MET A 206 12.40 6.66 7.43
CA MET A 206 12.01 6.30 8.80
C MET A 206 13.15 5.65 9.59
N TYR A 207 13.94 4.79 8.95
CA TYR A 207 15.09 4.17 9.57
C TYR A 207 16.14 5.20 9.95
N VAL A 208 16.55 6.05 8.99
CA VAL A 208 17.59 7.06 9.21
C VAL A 208 17.18 8.10 10.25
N SER A 209 15.88 8.49 10.28
CA SER A 209 15.38 9.45 11.28
C SER A 209 15.34 8.91 12.72
N GLN A 210 15.52 7.61 12.91
CA GLN A 210 15.60 6.94 14.23
C GLN A 210 17.01 6.47 14.58
N MET A 211 18.01 6.82 13.75
CA MET A 211 19.42 6.65 14.10
C MET A 211 19.85 7.85 14.95
N ASP A 212 20.25 7.60 16.18
CA ASP A 212 20.86 8.59 17.07
C ASP A 212 22.32 8.90 16.65
#